data_1cb2be54f4af392ba5de4bbfb7883df3
#
_entry.id   1cb2be54f4af392ba5de4bbfb7883df3
#
_cell.length_a   1.000
_cell.length_b   1.000
_cell.length_c   1.000
_cell.angle_alpha   90.00
_cell.angle_beta   90.00
_cell.angle_gamma   90.00
#
_symmetry.space_group_name_H-M   'P 1'
#
loop_
_entity.id
_entity.type
_entity.pdbx_description
1 polymer ?
#
loop_
_entity_poly.entity_id
_entity_poly.type
_entity_poly.pdbx_seq_one_letter_code
_entity_poly.pdbx_strand_id
1 'polypeptide(L)'
;MKDKQSVSVNQQALSFGLGLAFFLWVLIGLISIAWWLTNRLVEQENLPVNSVVISGEMPYTKRTDILSAMDNINLGNFFQVDVNEIQSQVSALPWVYSVAVRKQWPNEVKIYIVDQTPVALWNGDFLLNEFGKAFQADTRRLTQALPKFFGPEGSELLALENFINLNDLLEYRNLAIDELVLSERFSWQLTLNDGVMLNLGREERVKRVQRFMDVYPLIKTHLEQQPKQQNNHKKQLKQAVDYIDLRYDTGLAVGWKSAANLPLSIKLQTQQKKQRHIYAINKRVHL
;
A
#
# COMPACT_ATOMS: atom_id res chain seq x y z
N MET A 1 29.71 -57.54 -90.27
CA MET A 1 29.87 -57.35 -88.82
C MET A 1 30.11 -55.86 -88.57
N LYS A 2 29.07 -55.10 -88.48
CA LYS A 2 29.11 -53.67 -88.03
C LYS A 2 27.72 -53.38 -87.43
N ASP A 3 27.69 -52.57 -86.36
CA ASP A 3 26.52 -51.98 -85.69
C ASP A 3 25.95 -52.80 -84.49
N LYS A 4 26.69 -52.73 -83.38
CA LYS A 4 26.12 -52.92 -82.05
C LYS A 4 26.69 -52.01 -80.95
N GLN A 5 27.48 -50.99 -81.26
CA GLN A 5 28.08 -50.11 -80.24
C GLN A 5 27.47 -48.71 -80.11
N SER A 6 26.55 -48.30 -80.97
CA SER A 6 25.94 -46.92 -80.92
C SER A 6 24.68 -46.81 -80.09
N VAL A 7 24.06 -47.89 -79.62
CA VAL A 7 22.81 -47.88 -78.90
C VAL A 7 22.98 -47.77 -77.38
N SER A 8 24.11 -48.23 -76.81
CA SER A 8 24.35 -48.22 -75.36
C SER A 8 24.71 -46.79 -74.81
N VAL A 9 25.43 -45.99 -75.59
CA VAL A 9 25.85 -44.63 -75.17
C VAL A 9 24.64 -43.66 -75.06
N ASN A 10 23.63 -43.83 -75.92
CA ASN A 10 22.42 -42.95 -75.92
C ASN A 10 21.46 -43.27 -74.76
N GLN A 11 21.42 -44.52 -74.30
CA GLN A 11 20.61 -44.93 -73.12
C GLN A 11 21.22 -44.41 -71.82
N GLN A 12 22.54 -44.43 -71.64
CA GLN A 12 23.21 -43.92 -70.46
C GLN A 12 23.12 -42.40 -70.39
N ALA A 13 23.20 -41.69 -71.48
CA ALA A 13 23.00 -40.22 -71.54
C ALA A 13 21.54 -39.81 -71.20
N LEU A 14 20.57 -40.64 -71.65
CA LEU A 14 19.15 -40.40 -71.38
C LEU A 14 18.81 -40.66 -69.92
N SER A 15 19.31 -41.70 -69.29
CA SER A 15 19.11 -42.01 -67.85
C SER A 15 19.81 -41.00 -66.94
N PHE A 16 21.00 -40.50 -67.31
CA PHE A 16 21.68 -39.43 -66.61
C PHE A 16 20.90 -38.11 -66.69
N GLY A 17 20.38 -37.77 -67.88
CA GLY A 17 19.52 -36.57 -68.07
C GLY A 17 18.21 -36.64 -67.25
N LEU A 18 17.54 -37.82 -67.19
CA LEU A 18 16.35 -38.02 -66.35
C LEU A 18 16.68 -37.93 -64.86
N GLY A 19 17.83 -38.48 -64.41
CA GLY A 19 18.29 -38.38 -63.03
C GLY A 19 18.58 -36.92 -62.62
N LEU A 20 19.25 -36.17 -63.50
CA LEU A 20 19.53 -34.76 -63.30
C LEU A 20 18.24 -33.92 -63.24
N ALA A 21 17.33 -34.18 -64.17
CA ALA A 21 16.02 -33.50 -64.18
C ALA A 21 15.20 -33.78 -62.89
N PHE A 22 15.18 -35.03 -62.41
CA PHE A 22 14.55 -35.38 -61.14
C PHE A 22 15.25 -34.70 -59.97
N PHE A 23 16.54 -34.64 -59.92
CA PHE A 23 17.30 -33.96 -58.88
C PHE A 23 17.00 -32.47 -58.85
N LEU A 24 16.97 -31.81 -59.98
CA LEU A 24 16.62 -30.40 -60.11
C LEU A 24 15.15 -30.16 -59.66
N TRP A 25 14.25 -31.04 -59.98
CA TRP A 25 12.84 -30.94 -59.56
C TRP A 25 12.69 -31.06 -58.06
N VAL A 26 13.39 -31.98 -57.40
CA VAL A 26 13.44 -32.12 -55.96
C VAL A 26 14.07 -30.89 -55.31
N LEU A 27 15.13 -30.35 -55.89
CA LEU A 27 15.81 -29.15 -55.38
C LEU A 27 14.93 -27.89 -55.45
N ILE A 28 14.20 -27.72 -56.56
CA ILE A 28 13.17 -26.68 -56.70
C ILE A 28 12.06 -26.85 -55.69
N GLY A 29 11.60 -28.09 -55.45
CA GLY A 29 10.59 -28.41 -54.44
C GLY A 29 11.04 -28.01 -53.02
N LEU A 30 12.28 -28.35 -52.64
CA LEU A 30 12.87 -28.00 -51.37
C LEU A 30 13.02 -26.48 -51.17
N ILE A 31 13.48 -25.77 -52.21
CA ILE A 31 13.59 -24.32 -52.19
C ILE A 31 12.20 -23.68 -52.06
N SER A 32 11.22 -24.21 -52.80
CA SER A 32 9.82 -23.71 -52.72
C SER A 32 9.19 -23.91 -51.35
N ILE A 33 9.45 -25.09 -50.73
CA ILE A 33 8.98 -25.36 -49.36
C ILE A 33 9.69 -24.45 -48.35
N ALA A 34 11.02 -24.29 -48.48
CA ALA A 34 11.79 -23.43 -47.61
C ALA A 34 11.30 -21.97 -47.71
N TRP A 35 11.04 -21.48 -48.92
CA TRP A 35 10.54 -20.15 -49.18
C TRP A 35 9.08 -19.97 -48.63
N TRP A 36 8.22 -20.99 -48.81
CA TRP A 36 6.88 -20.99 -48.24
C TRP A 36 6.89 -20.96 -46.71
N LEU A 37 7.79 -21.77 -46.13
CA LEU A 37 7.96 -21.85 -44.67
C LEU A 37 8.46 -20.52 -44.08
N THR A 38 9.45 -19.89 -44.74
CA THR A 38 9.96 -18.57 -44.32
C THR A 38 8.91 -17.49 -44.43
N ASN A 39 8.11 -17.44 -45.50
CA ASN A 39 7.03 -16.48 -45.62
C ASN A 39 5.94 -16.71 -44.57
N ARG A 40 5.59 -17.94 -44.25
CA ARG A 40 4.63 -18.25 -43.17
C ARG A 40 5.15 -17.83 -41.80
N LEU A 41 6.43 -18.02 -41.53
CA LEU A 41 7.08 -17.60 -40.28
C LEU A 41 7.13 -16.05 -40.16
N VAL A 42 7.45 -15.37 -41.25
CA VAL A 42 7.47 -13.88 -41.30
C VAL A 42 6.06 -13.29 -41.16
N GLU A 43 5.02 -13.93 -41.68
CA GLU A 43 3.64 -13.49 -41.42
C GLU A 43 3.23 -13.64 -39.95
N GLN A 44 3.80 -14.60 -39.20
CA GLN A 44 3.59 -14.74 -37.76
C GLN A 44 4.36 -13.69 -36.94
N GLU A 45 5.40 -13.04 -37.48
CA GLU A 45 6.10 -11.94 -36.81
C GLU A 45 5.22 -10.67 -36.64
N ASN A 46 4.09 -10.58 -37.32
CA ASN A 46 3.15 -9.46 -37.28
C ASN A 46 1.90 -9.76 -36.43
N LEU A 47 2.00 -10.62 -35.41
CA LEU A 47 0.87 -10.87 -34.50
C LEU A 47 0.61 -9.64 -33.61
N PRO A 48 -0.52 -8.94 -33.77
CA PRO A 48 -0.86 -7.83 -32.87
C PRO A 48 -1.15 -8.36 -31.47
N VAL A 49 -0.85 -7.57 -30.45
CA VAL A 49 -1.34 -7.84 -29.10
C VAL A 49 -2.85 -7.63 -29.06
N ASN A 50 -3.60 -8.69 -28.87
CA ASN A 50 -5.06 -8.66 -28.88
C ASN A 50 -5.64 -8.33 -27.50
N SER A 51 -4.96 -8.72 -26.43
CA SER A 51 -5.45 -8.50 -25.08
C SER A 51 -4.34 -8.21 -24.08
N VAL A 52 -4.66 -7.31 -23.13
CA VAL A 52 -3.87 -7.05 -21.92
C VAL A 52 -4.71 -7.47 -20.73
N VAL A 53 -4.29 -8.53 -20.06
CA VAL A 53 -4.96 -9.05 -18.87
C VAL A 53 -4.26 -8.51 -17.63
N ILE A 54 -4.98 -7.69 -16.86
CA ILE A 54 -4.51 -7.12 -15.60
C ILE A 54 -5.17 -7.90 -14.46
N SER A 55 -4.35 -8.40 -13.55
CA SER A 55 -4.77 -9.21 -12.39
C SER A 55 -3.87 -8.90 -11.19
N GLY A 56 -4.26 -9.36 -10.00
CA GLY A 56 -3.47 -9.22 -8.79
C GLY A 56 -4.25 -8.63 -7.62
N GLU A 57 -3.54 -8.25 -6.57
CA GLU A 57 -4.07 -7.63 -5.35
C GLU A 57 -3.84 -6.12 -5.42
N MET A 58 -4.83 -5.41 -5.98
CA MET A 58 -4.72 -3.97 -6.25
C MET A 58 -5.96 -3.20 -5.72
N PRO A 59 -6.13 -3.13 -4.39
CA PRO A 59 -7.27 -2.43 -3.78
C PRO A 59 -7.25 -0.91 -4.03
N TYR A 60 -6.09 -0.32 -4.27
CA TYR A 60 -5.90 1.11 -4.44
C TYR A 60 -5.58 1.52 -5.87
N THR A 61 -4.88 0.69 -6.65
CA THR A 61 -4.56 0.95 -8.06
C THR A 61 -5.75 0.64 -8.94
N LYS A 62 -6.18 1.60 -9.75
CA LYS A 62 -7.28 1.39 -10.70
C LYS A 62 -6.73 0.90 -12.05
N ARG A 63 -7.54 0.10 -12.75
CA ARG A 63 -7.22 -0.33 -14.12
C ARG A 63 -6.93 0.84 -15.07
N THR A 64 -7.63 1.96 -14.88
CA THR A 64 -7.40 3.19 -15.65
C THR A 64 -6.00 3.78 -15.44
N ASP A 65 -5.47 3.73 -14.20
CA ASP A 65 -4.15 4.25 -13.88
C ASP A 65 -3.07 3.43 -14.62
N ILE A 66 -3.25 2.11 -14.66
CA ILE A 66 -2.35 1.17 -15.35
C ILE A 66 -2.37 1.41 -16.85
N LEU A 67 -3.56 1.53 -17.44
CA LEU A 67 -3.71 1.80 -18.87
C LEU A 67 -3.06 3.14 -19.25
N SER A 68 -3.31 4.19 -18.46
CA SER A 68 -2.67 5.50 -18.68
C SER A 68 -1.15 5.47 -18.55
N ALA A 69 -0.60 4.66 -17.65
CA ALA A 69 0.85 4.47 -17.55
C ALA A 69 1.43 3.79 -18.80
N MET A 70 0.60 3.05 -19.54
CA MET A 70 0.99 2.32 -20.74
C MET A 70 0.68 3.06 -22.06
N ASP A 71 0.03 4.22 -22.03
CA ASP A 71 -0.43 4.94 -23.24
C ASP A 71 0.68 5.24 -24.24
N ASN A 72 1.92 5.41 -23.79
CA ASN A 72 3.07 5.69 -24.64
C ASN A 72 3.82 4.43 -25.10
N ILE A 73 3.39 3.24 -24.69
CA ILE A 73 4.06 1.98 -25.01
C ILE A 73 3.47 1.39 -26.30
N ASN A 74 4.34 1.07 -27.25
CA ASN A 74 3.91 0.44 -28.49
C ASN A 74 3.60 -1.05 -28.26
N LEU A 75 2.32 -1.39 -28.14
CA LEU A 75 1.83 -2.76 -28.00
C LEU A 75 1.55 -3.43 -29.36
N GLY A 76 1.89 -2.81 -30.48
CA GLY A 76 1.46 -3.25 -31.81
C GLY A 76 1.83 -4.68 -32.20
N ASN A 77 3.06 -5.11 -31.88
CA ASN A 77 3.56 -6.45 -32.24
C ASN A 77 3.95 -7.25 -30.99
N PHE A 78 3.32 -8.41 -30.79
CA PHE A 78 3.53 -9.29 -29.64
C PHE A 78 5.01 -9.66 -29.42
N PHE A 79 5.76 -9.93 -30.46
CA PHE A 79 7.17 -10.30 -30.35
C PHE A 79 8.06 -9.11 -29.99
N GLN A 80 7.70 -7.90 -30.44
CA GLN A 80 8.46 -6.67 -30.23
C GLN A 80 8.10 -5.95 -28.93
N VAL A 81 6.96 -6.29 -28.28
CA VAL A 81 6.59 -5.68 -26.99
C VAL A 81 7.70 -5.84 -25.96
N ASP A 82 8.19 -4.74 -25.42
CA ASP A 82 9.14 -4.74 -24.32
C ASP A 82 8.39 -4.85 -22.97
N VAL A 83 8.44 -6.04 -22.38
CA VAL A 83 7.82 -6.30 -21.06
C VAL A 83 8.53 -5.53 -19.93
N ASN A 84 9.83 -5.20 -20.10
CA ASN A 84 10.56 -4.46 -19.07
C ASN A 84 10.13 -2.99 -19.06
N GLU A 85 9.83 -2.42 -20.23
CA GLU A 85 9.29 -1.07 -20.35
C GLU A 85 7.92 -0.98 -19.67
N ILE A 86 7.01 -1.94 -19.96
CA ILE A 86 5.70 -2.03 -19.29
C ILE A 86 5.89 -2.14 -17.78
N GLN A 87 6.76 -3.04 -17.34
CA GLN A 87 7.03 -3.26 -15.92
C GLN A 87 7.55 -1.99 -15.25
N SER A 88 8.47 -1.27 -15.89
CA SER A 88 9.04 -0.02 -15.37
C SER A 88 7.99 1.06 -15.22
N GLN A 89 7.15 1.29 -16.24
CA GLN A 89 6.11 2.31 -16.20
C GLN A 89 5.03 2.00 -15.15
N VAL A 90 4.59 0.76 -15.06
CA VAL A 90 3.57 0.36 -14.09
C VAL A 90 4.12 0.36 -12.66
N SER A 91 5.40 -0.01 -12.46
CA SER A 91 6.08 0.05 -11.15
C SER A 91 6.25 1.48 -10.64
N ALA A 92 6.23 2.48 -11.52
CA ALA A 92 6.30 3.89 -11.15
C ALA A 92 4.99 4.44 -10.56
N LEU A 93 3.88 3.69 -10.62
CA LEU A 93 2.62 4.09 -10.02
C LEU A 93 2.73 4.10 -8.49
N PRO A 94 2.25 5.16 -7.81
CA PRO A 94 2.48 5.37 -6.39
C PRO A 94 2.04 4.24 -5.46
N TRP A 95 0.92 3.60 -5.79
CA TRP A 95 0.35 2.51 -4.98
C TRP A 95 0.96 1.15 -5.26
N VAL A 96 1.69 0.99 -6.34
CA VAL A 96 2.22 -0.30 -6.76
C VAL A 96 3.45 -0.68 -5.94
N TYR A 97 3.40 -1.84 -5.29
CA TYR A 97 4.52 -2.47 -4.59
C TYR A 97 5.36 -3.33 -5.51
N SER A 98 4.71 -4.18 -6.31
CA SER A 98 5.42 -5.03 -7.26
C SER A 98 4.59 -5.31 -8.50
N VAL A 99 5.29 -5.52 -9.62
CA VAL A 99 4.71 -5.84 -10.93
C VAL A 99 5.45 -7.00 -11.57
N ALA A 100 4.71 -7.95 -12.11
CA ALA A 100 5.24 -8.99 -12.98
C ALA A 100 4.52 -8.96 -14.33
N VAL A 101 5.27 -8.78 -15.41
CA VAL A 101 4.74 -8.75 -16.78
C VAL A 101 5.21 -9.99 -17.52
N ARG A 102 4.29 -10.68 -18.19
CA ARG A 102 4.59 -11.89 -18.96
C ARG A 102 3.85 -11.89 -20.29
N LYS A 103 4.55 -12.28 -21.35
CA LYS A 103 3.91 -12.60 -22.62
C LYS A 103 3.27 -13.99 -22.53
N GLN A 104 2.02 -14.10 -22.94
CA GLN A 104 1.33 -15.36 -23.06
C GLN A 104 0.97 -15.60 -24.52
N TRP A 105 1.50 -16.69 -25.07
CA TRP A 105 1.22 -17.08 -26.45
C TRP A 105 -0.28 -17.36 -26.63
N PRO A 106 -0.93 -17.02 -27.78
CA PRO A 106 -0.26 -16.48 -28.97
C PRO A 106 -0.06 -14.94 -28.98
N ASN A 107 -0.87 -14.14 -28.30
CA ASN A 107 -0.94 -12.68 -28.49
C ASN A 107 -1.48 -11.92 -27.27
N GLU A 108 -1.22 -12.41 -26.08
CA GLU A 108 -1.69 -11.83 -24.82
C GLU A 108 -0.52 -11.34 -23.96
N VAL A 109 -0.69 -10.18 -23.31
CA VAL A 109 0.21 -9.70 -22.27
C VAL A 109 -0.50 -9.77 -20.92
N LYS A 110 0.10 -10.49 -19.97
CA LYS A 110 -0.39 -10.58 -18.59
C LYS A 110 0.42 -9.69 -17.67
N ILE A 111 -0.27 -8.84 -16.93
CA ILE A 111 0.29 -7.95 -15.91
C ILE A 111 -0.29 -8.38 -14.58
N TYR A 112 0.58 -8.81 -13.66
CA TYR A 112 0.21 -9.12 -12.29
C TYR A 112 0.75 -8.03 -11.37
N ILE A 113 -0.13 -7.42 -10.57
CA ILE A 113 0.18 -6.26 -9.74
C ILE A 113 -0.15 -6.58 -8.29
N VAL A 114 0.72 -6.15 -7.39
CA VAL A 114 0.48 -6.13 -5.96
C VAL A 114 0.64 -4.70 -5.49
N ASP A 115 -0.38 -4.16 -4.83
CA ASP A 115 -0.34 -2.83 -4.25
C ASP A 115 0.43 -2.79 -2.92
N GLN A 116 0.85 -1.60 -2.52
CA GLN A 116 1.36 -1.29 -1.18
C GLN A 116 0.25 -1.52 -0.15
N THR A 117 0.57 -2.16 0.96
CA THR A 117 -0.31 -2.28 2.13
C THR A 117 0.03 -1.17 3.13
N PRO A 118 -0.74 -0.07 3.18
CA PRO A 118 -0.45 1.03 4.09
C PRO A 118 -0.83 0.66 5.52
N VAL A 119 0.06 0.89 6.48
CA VAL A 119 -0.14 0.60 7.91
C VAL A 119 -0.20 1.85 8.77
N ALA A 120 0.42 2.97 8.35
CA ALA A 120 0.41 4.24 9.05
C ALA A 120 0.62 5.43 8.09
N LEU A 121 0.27 6.63 8.57
CA LEU A 121 0.72 7.90 7.99
C LEU A 121 2.09 8.24 8.59
N TRP A 122 3.06 8.65 7.79
CA TRP A 122 4.41 9.03 8.21
C TRP A 122 4.67 10.51 7.96
N ASN A 123 4.99 11.25 9.03
CA ASN A 123 5.28 12.69 9.00
C ASN A 123 4.25 13.55 8.27
N GLY A 124 2.98 13.06 8.18
CA GLY A 124 1.86 13.77 7.59
C GLY A 124 1.70 13.60 6.08
N ASP A 125 2.77 13.53 5.31
CA ASP A 125 2.75 13.56 3.84
C ASP A 125 2.96 12.18 3.18
N PHE A 126 3.53 11.24 3.91
CA PHE A 126 3.87 9.90 3.43
C PHE A 126 2.96 8.85 4.05
N LEU A 127 2.90 7.71 3.39
CA LEU A 127 2.35 6.46 3.90
C LEU A 127 3.52 5.53 4.26
N LEU A 128 3.32 4.71 5.28
CA LEU A 128 4.26 3.66 5.66
C LEU A 128 3.64 2.31 5.32
N ASN A 129 4.38 1.46 4.59
CA ASN A 129 3.91 0.11 4.28
C ASN A 129 4.26 -0.90 5.37
N GLU A 130 3.74 -2.12 5.26
CA GLU A 130 3.98 -3.23 6.19
C GLU A 130 5.44 -3.64 6.35
N PHE A 131 6.32 -3.21 5.43
CA PHE A 131 7.77 -3.46 5.49
C PHE A 131 8.56 -2.30 6.11
N GLY A 132 7.89 -1.26 6.63
CA GLY A 132 8.54 -0.08 7.19
C GLY A 132 9.14 0.84 6.14
N LYS A 133 8.65 0.80 4.89
CA LYS A 133 9.11 1.68 3.82
C LYS A 133 8.11 2.81 3.61
N ALA A 134 8.59 4.04 3.65
CA ALA A 134 7.79 5.21 3.34
C ALA A 134 7.56 5.35 1.83
N PHE A 135 6.34 5.69 1.43
CA PHE A 135 5.95 5.98 0.05
C PHE A 135 4.90 7.09 0.01
N GLN A 136 4.76 7.75 -1.14
CA GLN A 136 3.81 8.83 -1.31
C GLN A 136 2.71 8.41 -2.28
N ALA A 137 1.44 8.48 -1.84
CA ALA A 137 0.28 8.17 -2.66
C ALA A 137 -0.95 8.97 -2.22
N ASP A 138 -2.00 8.96 -3.05
CA ASP A 138 -3.25 9.69 -2.77
C ASP A 138 -4.02 9.05 -1.60
N THR A 139 -3.95 9.67 -0.42
CA THR A 139 -4.60 9.20 0.81
C THR A 139 -6.13 9.17 0.73
N ARG A 140 -6.76 9.84 -0.25
CA ARG A 140 -8.21 9.78 -0.48
C ARG A 140 -8.70 8.40 -0.94
N ARG A 141 -7.78 7.54 -1.37
CA ARG A 141 -8.08 6.14 -1.73
C ARG A 141 -8.14 5.20 -0.53
N LEU A 142 -7.71 5.66 0.66
CA LEU A 142 -7.79 4.87 1.89
C LEU A 142 -9.25 4.65 2.30
N THR A 143 -9.58 3.43 2.68
CA THR A 143 -10.91 3.04 3.14
C THR A 143 -11.09 3.16 4.66
N GLN A 144 -9.98 3.25 5.39
CA GLN A 144 -9.94 3.33 6.85
C GLN A 144 -8.94 4.38 7.33
N ALA A 145 -9.17 4.91 8.54
CA ALA A 145 -8.21 5.78 9.19
C ALA A 145 -6.99 4.96 9.63
N LEU A 146 -5.80 5.51 9.38
CA LEU A 146 -4.54 4.93 9.79
C LEU A 146 -3.95 5.69 10.97
N PRO A 147 -3.21 5.03 11.87
CA PRO A 147 -2.46 5.70 12.91
C PRO A 147 -1.40 6.63 12.29
N LYS A 148 -1.03 7.67 13.04
CA LYS A 148 -0.06 8.69 12.60
C LYS A 148 1.26 8.47 13.28
N PHE A 149 2.33 8.36 12.50
CA PHE A 149 3.69 8.24 13.02
C PHE A 149 4.49 9.47 12.64
N PHE A 150 5.26 9.95 13.62
CA PHE A 150 6.20 11.05 13.44
C PHE A 150 7.56 10.64 13.95
N GLY A 151 8.61 10.91 13.18
CA GLY A 151 9.96 10.57 13.56
C GLY A 151 11.02 11.13 12.62
N PRO A 152 12.30 11.05 13.00
CA PRO A 152 13.40 11.42 12.14
C PRO A 152 13.48 10.47 10.93
N GLU A 153 13.99 10.99 9.83
CA GLU A 153 14.22 10.22 8.60
C GLU A 153 15.12 9.00 8.89
N GLY A 154 14.76 7.85 8.30
CA GLY A 154 15.45 6.57 8.51
C GLY A 154 15.00 5.81 9.76
N SER A 155 14.00 6.31 10.52
CA SER A 155 13.45 5.62 11.68
C SER A 155 12.11 4.92 11.41
N GLU A 156 11.70 4.83 10.17
CA GLU A 156 10.40 4.29 9.74
C GLU A 156 10.18 2.85 10.22
N LEU A 157 11.15 1.96 9.95
CA LEU A 157 11.07 0.56 10.36
C LEU A 157 11.09 0.43 11.89
N LEU A 158 11.92 1.22 12.57
CA LEU A 158 11.99 1.23 14.03
C LEU A 158 10.66 1.69 14.65
N ALA A 159 9.99 2.69 14.05
CA ALA A 159 8.68 3.15 14.49
C ALA A 159 7.62 2.06 14.31
N LEU A 160 7.62 1.39 13.16
CA LEU A 160 6.69 0.30 12.85
C LEU A 160 6.84 -0.89 13.82
N GLU A 161 8.06 -1.37 14.03
CA GLU A 161 8.33 -2.49 14.95
C GLU A 161 7.89 -2.18 16.38
N ASN A 162 8.16 -0.96 16.86
CA ASN A 162 7.71 -0.56 18.19
C ASN A 162 6.20 -0.37 18.26
N PHE A 163 5.57 0.16 17.21
CA PHE A 163 4.11 0.26 17.14
C PHE A 163 3.47 -1.11 17.27
N ILE A 164 3.88 -2.09 16.47
CA ILE A 164 3.32 -3.45 16.51
C ILE A 164 3.44 -4.01 17.95
N ASN A 165 4.64 -4.01 18.51
CA ASN A 165 4.88 -4.57 19.83
C ASN A 165 4.09 -3.88 20.96
N LEU A 166 3.93 -2.56 20.90
CA LEU A 166 3.24 -1.80 21.94
C LEU A 166 1.71 -1.82 21.74
N ASN A 167 1.24 -1.82 20.50
CA ASN A 167 -0.18 -1.90 20.19
C ASN A 167 -0.75 -3.26 20.56
N ASP A 168 -0.06 -4.36 20.27
CA ASP A 168 -0.44 -5.71 20.68
C ASP A 168 -0.64 -5.82 22.19
N LEU A 169 0.25 -5.18 22.97
CA LEU A 169 0.08 -5.13 24.43
C LEU A 169 -1.17 -4.35 24.86
N LEU A 170 -1.41 -3.20 24.22
CA LEU A 170 -2.52 -2.31 24.56
C LEU A 170 -3.89 -2.91 24.20
N GLU A 171 -3.95 -3.72 23.14
CA GLU A 171 -5.17 -4.43 22.71
C GLU A 171 -5.78 -5.32 23.79
N TYR A 172 -4.99 -5.91 24.69
CA TYR A 172 -5.49 -6.66 25.83
C TYR A 172 -6.41 -5.85 26.75
N ARG A 173 -6.36 -4.52 26.66
CA ARG A 173 -7.20 -3.58 27.42
C ARG A 173 -8.16 -2.78 26.54
N ASN A 174 -8.37 -3.19 25.28
CA ASN A 174 -9.16 -2.48 24.29
C ASN A 174 -8.64 -1.03 24.06
N LEU A 175 -7.34 -0.85 24.15
CA LEU A 175 -6.63 0.38 23.82
C LEU A 175 -5.87 0.18 22.52
N ALA A 176 -5.75 1.25 21.72
CA ALA A 176 -4.98 1.26 20.49
C ALA A 176 -4.18 2.56 20.38
N ILE A 177 -3.12 2.53 19.60
CA ILE A 177 -2.28 3.70 19.35
C ILE A 177 -2.83 4.44 18.13
N ASP A 178 -3.32 5.66 18.32
CA ASP A 178 -3.74 6.57 17.25
C ASP A 178 -2.57 7.39 16.70
N GLU A 179 -1.60 7.73 17.58
CA GLU A 179 -0.43 8.51 17.18
C GLU A 179 0.81 8.04 17.93
N LEU A 180 1.93 7.92 17.21
CA LEU A 180 3.24 7.58 17.72
C LEU A 180 4.24 8.65 17.30
N VAL A 181 4.95 9.21 18.27
CA VAL A 181 5.98 10.24 18.05
C VAL A 181 7.31 9.74 18.57
N LEU A 182 8.29 9.68 17.67
CA LEU A 182 9.69 9.43 17.98
C LEU A 182 10.45 10.75 17.79
N SER A 183 10.94 11.32 18.89
CA SER A 183 11.74 12.54 18.81
C SER A 183 13.15 12.27 18.25
N GLU A 184 13.83 13.30 17.79
CA GLU A 184 15.23 13.28 17.35
C GLU A 184 16.20 12.68 18.41
N ARG A 185 15.82 12.75 19.69
CA ARG A 185 16.56 12.19 20.81
C ARG A 185 16.14 10.77 21.16
N PHE A 186 15.38 10.11 20.26
CA PHE A 186 14.81 8.78 20.44
C PHE A 186 13.94 8.63 21.70
N SER A 187 13.22 9.68 22.07
CA SER A 187 12.20 9.63 23.11
C SER A 187 10.83 9.35 22.49
N TRP A 188 10.11 8.39 23.06
CA TRP A 188 8.83 7.88 22.55
C TRP A 188 7.66 8.50 23.28
N GLN A 189 6.66 8.88 22.52
CA GLN A 189 5.38 9.36 22.98
C GLN A 189 4.28 8.69 22.18
N LEU A 190 3.20 8.26 22.84
CA LEU A 190 2.04 7.65 22.21
C LEU A 190 0.80 8.46 22.55
N THR A 191 -0.14 8.57 21.61
CA THR A 191 -1.51 9.02 21.88
C THR A 191 -2.44 7.84 21.63
N LEU A 192 -3.25 7.52 22.61
CA LEU A 192 -4.16 6.39 22.55
C LEU A 192 -5.53 6.79 21.93
N ASN A 193 -6.29 5.80 21.52
CA ASN A 193 -7.64 5.96 20.94
C ASN A 193 -8.65 6.64 21.87
N ASP A 194 -8.40 6.69 23.18
CA ASP A 194 -9.20 7.44 24.14
C ASP A 194 -8.67 8.87 24.38
N GLY A 195 -7.63 9.26 23.65
CA GLY A 195 -7.02 10.59 23.65
C GLY A 195 -6.06 10.84 24.81
N VAL A 196 -5.63 9.80 25.53
CA VAL A 196 -4.61 9.89 26.56
C VAL A 196 -3.24 9.80 25.93
N MET A 197 -2.34 10.73 26.30
CA MET A 197 -0.97 10.76 25.84
C MET A 197 -0.05 10.04 26.85
N LEU A 198 0.81 9.14 26.37
CA LEU A 198 1.79 8.41 27.16
C LEU A 198 3.20 8.89 26.83
N ASN A 199 3.93 9.43 27.82
CA ASN A 199 5.35 9.75 27.69
C ASN A 199 6.19 8.56 28.14
N LEU A 200 6.77 7.81 27.20
CA LEU A 200 7.54 6.60 27.48
C LEU A 200 9.04 6.87 27.68
N GLY A 201 9.57 7.97 27.13
CA GLY A 201 11.02 8.20 27.12
C GLY A 201 11.77 7.26 26.18
N ARG A 202 13.03 6.96 26.46
CA ARG A 202 13.92 6.23 25.54
C ARG A 202 13.94 4.71 25.78
N GLU A 203 13.90 4.29 27.03
CA GLU A 203 14.23 2.94 27.46
C GLU A 203 13.01 2.21 28.01
N GLU A 204 13.10 0.88 28.09
CA GLU A 204 12.12 0.00 28.74
C GLU A 204 10.63 0.23 28.34
N ARG A 205 10.38 0.60 27.10
CA ARG A 205 9.03 0.97 26.60
C ARG A 205 7.96 -0.06 26.93
N VAL A 206 8.25 -1.34 26.65
CA VAL A 206 7.35 -2.47 26.93
C VAL A 206 6.98 -2.53 28.42
N LYS A 207 7.98 -2.48 29.30
CA LYS A 207 7.81 -2.52 30.76
C LYS A 207 7.01 -1.31 31.26
N ARG A 208 7.23 -0.14 30.67
CA ARG A 208 6.51 1.10 31.00
C ARG A 208 5.04 1.01 30.58
N VAL A 209 4.75 0.48 29.40
CA VAL A 209 3.38 0.24 28.94
C VAL A 209 2.70 -0.83 29.80
N GLN A 210 3.37 -1.93 30.19
CA GLN A 210 2.81 -2.92 31.09
C GLN A 210 2.41 -2.28 32.43
N ARG A 211 3.29 -1.49 33.05
CA ARG A 211 2.98 -0.76 34.28
C ARG A 211 1.79 0.21 34.12
N PHE A 212 1.71 0.90 32.98
CA PHE A 212 0.56 1.71 32.65
C PHE A 212 -0.72 0.87 32.62
N MET A 213 -0.73 -0.26 31.94
CA MET A 213 -1.90 -1.15 31.83
C MET A 213 -2.39 -1.69 33.18
N ASP A 214 -1.49 -1.89 34.12
CA ASP A 214 -1.84 -2.35 35.49
C ASP A 214 -2.55 -1.25 36.29
N VAL A 215 -2.13 0.00 36.11
CA VAL A 215 -2.62 1.14 36.91
C VAL A 215 -3.80 1.87 36.25
N TYR A 216 -3.89 1.86 34.92
CA TYR A 216 -4.88 2.66 34.18
C TYR A 216 -6.34 2.35 34.52
N PRO A 217 -6.76 1.08 34.74
CA PRO A 217 -8.12 0.77 35.20
C PRO A 217 -8.45 1.41 36.55
N LEU A 218 -7.50 1.46 37.46
CA LEU A 218 -7.67 2.10 38.77
C LEU A 218 -7.87 3.61 38.64
N ILE A 219 -7.12 4.25 37.75
CA ILE A 219 -7.27 5.67 37.44
C ILE A 219 -8.68 5.95 36.88
N LYS A 220 -9.15 5.12 35.93
CA LYS A 220 -10.52 5.25 35.36
C LYS A 220 -11.59 5.07 36.44
N THR A 221 -11.49 4.04 37.25
CA THR A 221 -12.45 3.77 38.32
C THR A 221 -12.51 4.93 39.34
N HIS A 222 -11.35 5.48 39.70
CA HIS A 222 -11.28 6.65 40.61
C HIS A 222 -11.96 7.88 40.01
N LEU A 223 -11.83 8.11 38.71
CA LEU A 223 -12.51 9.19 37.99
C LEU A 223 -14.04 9.03 37.95
N GLU A 224 -14.51 7.80 37.84
CA GLU A 224 -15.95 7.49 37.83
C GLU A 224 -16.60 7.60 39.21
N GLN A 225 -15.85 7.29 40.27
CA GLN A 225 -16.29 7.32 41.65
C GLN A 225 -16.21 8.68 42.31
N GLN A 226 -15.61 9.68 41.71
CA GLN A 226 -15.60 11.04 42.26
C GLN A 226 -17.02 11.54 42.41
N PRO A 227 -17.51 11.86 43.65
CA PRO A 227 -18.88 12.27 43.88
C PRO A 227 -19.13 13.55 43.07
N LYS A 228 -20.26 13.58 42.38
CA LYS A 228 -20.80 14.79 41.77
C LYS A 228 -21.15 15.75 42.92
N GLN A 229 -20.17 16.44 43.48
CA GLN A 229 -20.43 17.43 44.50
C GLN A 229 -21.34 18.52 43.88
N GLN A 230 -22.57 18.46 44.33
CA GLN A 230 -23.67 19.33 43.98
C GLN A 230 -23.54 20.64 44.74
N ASN A 231 -22.41 21.36 44.59
CA ASN A 231 -22.27 22.66 45.11
C ASN A 231 -22.61 23.70 44.02
N ASN A 232 -23.78 24.34 44.24
CA ASN A 232 -24.33 25.41 43.44
C ASN A 232 -23.32 26.55 43.26
N HIS A 233 -22.56 26.64 42.22
CA HIS A 233 -21.98 27.80 41.57
C HIS A 233 -20.71 27.62 40.77
N LYS A 234 -20.07 26.41 40.75
CA LYS A 234 -19.01 26.09 39.76
C LYS A 234 -19.22 24.66 39.25
N LYS A 235 -19.72 24.56 38.02
CA LYS A 235 -19.80 23.31 37.28
C LYS A 235 -18.38 22.76 37.13
N GLN A 236 -17.95 21.89 38.07
CA GLN A 236 -16.67 21.19 37.93
C GLN A 236 -16.79 20.33 36.70
N LEU A 237 -16.06 20.70 35.66
CA LEU A 237 -15.85 19.88 34.48
C LEU A 237 -15.27 18.53 34.92
N LYS A 238 -15.85 17.43 34.42
CA LYS A 238 -15.28 16.08 34.63
C LYS A 238 -13.77 16.16 34.34
N GLN A 239 -12.97 15.89 35.34
CA GLN A 239 -11.53 15.77 35.15
C GLN A 239 -11.30 14.61 34.19
N ALA A 240 -10.61 14.84 33.08
CA ALA A 240 -10.19 13.81 32.15
C ALA A 240 -8.66 13.77 32.16
N VAL A 241 -8.11 12.59 32.01
CA VAL A 241 -6.66 12.43 31.87
C VAL A 241 -6.23 13.07 30.56
N ASP A 242 -5.18 13.86 30.62
CA ASP A 242 -4.54 14.49 29.45
C ASP A 242 -3.33 13.69 29.03
N TYR A 243 -2.40 13.50 29.95
CA TYR A 243 -1.21 12.70 29.71
C TYR A 243 -0.80 11.89 30.93
N ILE A 244 -0.03 10.82 30.71
CA ILE A 244 0.61 10.02 31.73
C ILE A 244 2.10 9.94 31.44
N ASP A 245 2.91 10.39 32.38
CA ASP A 245 4.35 10.34 32.28
C ASP A 245 4.88 9.05 32.95
N LEU A 246 5.45 8.16 32.15
CA LEU A 246 5.93 6.84 32.52
C LEU A 246 7.47 6.76 32.63
N ARG A 247 8.15 7.90 32.51
CA ARG A 247 9.61 7.95 32.53
C ARG A 247 10.23 7.64 33.89
N TYR A 248 9.44 7.69 34.94
CA TYR A 248 9.86 7.35 36.30
C TYR A 248 10.02 5.82 36.47
N ASP A 249 11.01 5.38 37.25
CA ASP A 249 11.33 3.96 37.38
C ASP A 249 10.27 3.18 38.20
N THR A 250 9.72 3.80 39.25
CA THR A 250 8.85 3.14 40.23
C THR A 250 7.41 3.65 40.24
N GLY A 251 7.07 4.66 39.41
CA GLY A 251 5.76 5.29 39.43
C GLY A 251 5.35 5.84 38.07
N LEU A 252 4.28 6.64 38.10
CA LEU A 252 3.82 7.43 36.97
C LEU A 252 3.23 8.76 37.49
N ALA A 253 3.29 9.80 36.64
CA ALA A 253 2.63 11.07 36.92
C ALA A 253 1.44 11.26 35.97
N VAL A 254 0.29 11.69 36.51
CA VAL A 254 -0.95 11.91 35.74
C VAL A 254 -1.18 13.39 35.59
N GLY A 255 -1.24 13.87 34.35
CA GLY A 255 -1.68 15.21 34.01
C GLY A 255 -3.16 15.23 33.65
N TRP A 256 -3.86 16.26 34.12
CA TRP A 256 -5.31 16.39 33.94
C TRP A 256 -5.65 17.48 32.90
N LYS A 257 -6.66 17.23 32.08
CA LYS A 257 -7.16 18.24 31.12
C LYS A 257 -7.63 19.45 31.85
N SER A 258 -7.00 20.59 31.61
CA SER A 258 -7.47 21.89 32.13
C SER A 258 -8.70 22.36 31.33
N ALA A 259 -9.64 23.05 32.03
CA ALA A 259 -10.78 23.68 31.36
C ALA A 259 -10.36 24.70 30.26
N ALA A 260 -9.14 25.19 30.30
CA ALA A 260 -8.59 26.08 29.29
C ALA A 260 -8.27 25.37 27.97
N ASN A 261 -7.97 24.06 27.99
CA ASN A 261 -7.52 23.26 26.83
C ASN A 261 -8.63 22.45 26.16
N LEU A 262 -9.90 22.66 26.54
CA LEU A 262 -11.03 22.01 25.89
C LEU A 262 -11.16 22.48 24.42
N PRO A 263 -11.40 21.57 23.46
CA PRO A 263 -11.66 21.94 22.07
C PRO A 263 -12.75 23.01 21.95
N LEU A 264 -12.61 23.91 20.98
CA LEU A 264 -13.54 25.03 20.75
C LEU A 264 -15.00 24.56 20.65
N SER A 265 -15.23 23.36 20.08
CA SER A 265 -16.56 22.75 19.97
C SER A 265 -17.22 22.51 21.34
N ILE A 266 -16.48 22.05 22.34
CA ILE A 266 -16.99 21.81 23.69
C ILE A 266 -17.17 23.15 24.44
N LYS A 267 -16.28 24.13 24.21
CA LYS A 267 -16.43 25.49 24.75
C LYS A 267 -17.71 26.17 24.22
N LEU A 268 -18.01 26.05 22.93
CA LEU A 268 -19.20 26.60 22.30
C LEU A 268 -20.50 25.93 22.81
N GLN A 269 -20.53 24.61 22.94
CA GLN A 269 -21.69 23.89 23.49
C GLN A 269 -21.97 24.29 24.95
N THR A 270 -20.93 24.49 25.74
CA THR A 270 -21.04 24.92 27.14
C THR A 270 -21.55 26.35 27.24
N GLN A 271 -21.12 27.24 26.34
CA GLN A 271 -21.61 28.64 26.28
C GLN A 271 -23.08 28.70 25.82
N GLN A 272 -23.47 27.96 24.79
CA GLN A 272 -24.86 27.91 24.32
C GLN A 272 -25.80 27.32 25.37
N LYS A 273 -25.39 26.31 26.15
CA LYS A 273 -26.20 25.79 27.26
C LYS A 273 -26.34 26.77 28.41
N LYS A 274 -25.31 27.57 28.67
CA LYS A 274 -25.34 28.64 29.67
C LYS A 274 -26.29 29.78 29.26
N GLN A 275 -26.27 30.19 28.01
CA GLN A 275 -27.19 31.21 27.48
C GLN A 275 -28.65 30.74 27.50
N ARG A 276 -28.93 29.48 27.13
CA ARG A 276 -30.29 28.92 27.21
C ARG A 276 -30.80 28.86 28.65
N HIS A 277 -29.94 28.59 29.62
CA HIS A 277 -30.32 28.54 31.02
C HIS A 277 -30.62 29.94 31.60
N ILE A 278 -29.83 30.93 31.24
CA ILE A 278 -30.07 32.34 31.62
C ILE A 278 -31.39 32.87 31.00
N TYR A 279 -31.64 32.51 29.73
CA TYR A 279 -32.89 32.88 29.05
C TYR A 279 -34.13 32.23 29.71
N ALA A 280 -34.03 30.99 30.17
CA ALA A 280 -35.10 30.28 30.86
C ALA A 280 -35.39 30.84 32.26
N ILE A 281 -34.37 31.32 32.98
CA ILE A 281 -34.53 31.98 34.30
C ILE A 281 -35.19 33.33 34.14
N ASN A 282 -34.75 34.17 33.20
CA ASN A 282 -35.33 35.50 32.97
C ASN A 282 -36.79 35.42 32.52
N LYS A 283 -37.19 34.38 31.80
CA LYS A 283 -38.58 34.19 31.40
C LYS A 283 -39.49 33.77 32.53
N ARG A 284 -38.99 33.21 33.68
CA ARG A 284 -39.72 32.87 34.87
C ARG A 284 -39.87 34.05 35.86
N VAL A 285 -39.10 35.08 35.72
CA VAL A 285 -39.13 36.28 36.62
C VAL A 285 -40.09 37.36 36.09
N HIS A 286 -40.57 37.23 34.85
CA HIS A 286 -41.49 38.16 34.20
C HIS A 286 -42.90 37.56 33.95
N LEU A 287 -43.27 36.50 34.65
CA LEU A 287 -44.61 35.93 34.78
C LEU A 287 -45.01 35.98 36.26
#